data_da481a8dcbb8f2400738e327e168c7d3
#
_entry.id   da481a8dcbb8f2400738e327e168c7d3
#
_cell.length_a   1.000
_cell.length_b   1.000
_cell.length_c   1.000
_cell.angle_alpha   90.00
_cell.angle_beta   90.00
_cell.angle_gamma   90.00
#
_symmetry.space_group_name_H-M   'P 1'
#
loop_
_entity.id
_entity.type
_entity.pdbx_description
1 polymer ?
#
loop_
_entity_poly.entity_id
_entity_poly.type
_entity_poly.pdbx_seq_one_letter_code
_entity_poly.pdbx_strand_id
1 'polypeptide(L)'
;FMGAGPELHGYTEWGSRTPELPSRVLNEHGIFPTVFSELRKAAPDAEMGVLYEWDGIKYLVDTLALNHHAQAPDYNTHPTALCDMACEYIMQKKPVLSAFCFDNPDHVGHGDGHDTPAYYAKLKELDGYVGRIVDAIKEAGIYENSIIIVTADHGGINKGHGGKTMEEMETPFIIAGKNIK
;
A
#
# COMPACT_ATOMS: atom_id res chain seq x y z
N PHE A 1 -7.57 -1.37 1.19
CA PHE A 1 -8.08 -1.52 -0.19
C PHE A 1 -9.59 -1.81 -0.25
N MET A 2 -10.14 -2.47 0.74
CA MET A 2 -11.56 -2.85 0.79
C MET A 2 -12.47 -1.73 1.30
N GLY A 3 -11.95 -0.77 2.05
CA GLY A 3 -12.74 0.36 2.59
C GLY A 3 -13.88 -0.05 3.52
N ALA A 4 -13.72 -1.19 4.22
CA ALA A 4 -14.75 -1.79 5.07
C ALA A 4 -14.10 -2.51 6.26
N GLY A 5 -14.86 -2.70 7.32
CA GLY A 5 -14.40 -3.44 8.50
C GLY A 5 -14.52 -4.97 8.37
N PRO A 6 -13.89 -5.70 9.31
CA PRO A 6 -13.86 -7.18 9.31
C PRO A 6 -15.25 -7.82 9.28
N GLU A 7 -16.25 -7.18 9.86
CA GLU A 7 -17.64 -7.66 9.88
C GLU A 7 -18.29 -7.68 8.48
N LEU A 8 -17.67 -7.00 7.49
CA LEU A 8 -18.14 -6.97 6.11
C LEU A 8 -17.28 -7.82 5.19
N HIS A 9 -15.95 -7.66 5.22
CA HIS A 9 -15.05 -8.39 4.32
C HIS A 9 -14.64 -9.76 4.87
N GLY A 10 -14.76 -10.01 6.16
CA GLY A 10 -14.55 -11.31 6.79
C GLY A 10 -13.11 -11.66 7.17
N TYR A 11 -12.14 -10.83 6.86
CA TYR A 11 -10.75 -11.00 7.32
C TYR A 11 -10.62 -10.47 8.75
N THR A 12 -10.25 -11.32 9.70
CA THR A 12 -10.17 -10.99 11.12
C THR A 12 -8.78 -11.17 11.71
N GLU A 13 -7.88 -11.84 10.98
CA GLU A 13 -6.51 -12.10 11.42
C GLU A 13 -5.50 -11.64 10.36
N TRP A 14 -4.36 -11.13 10.82
CA TRP A 14 -3.27 -10.78 9.93
C TRP A 14 -2.69 -12.05 9.26
N GLY A 15 -2.21 -11.93 8.06
CA GLY A 15 -1.62 -13.03 7.31
C GLY A 15 -2.61 -14.04 6.74
N SER A 16 -3.90 -13.86 6.98
CA SER A 16 -4.93 -14.69 6.37
C SER A 16 -4.95 -14.55 4.85
N ARG A 17 -5.04 -15.68 4.19
CA ARG A 17 -5.12 -15.76 2.72
C ARG A 17 -6.55 -15.86 2.20
N THR A 18 -7.47 -16.13 3.12
CA THR A 18 -8.91 -16.22 2.87
C THR A 18 -9.63 -15.60 4.08
N PRO A 19 -10.82 -15.03 3.88
CA PRO A 19 -11.60 -14.52 5.01
C PRO A 19 -11.97 -15.65 5.98
N GLU A 20 -11.82 -15.40 7.29
CA GLU A 20 -12.17 -16.33 8.36
C GLU A 20 -13.70 -16.39 8.57
N LEU A 21 -14.37 -15.28 8.26
CA LEU A 21 -15.82 -15.19 8.26
C LEU A 21 -16.34 -15.02 6.84
N PRO A 22 -17.53 -15.50 6.51
CA PRO A 22 -18.11 -15.25 5.18
C PRO A 22 -18.22 -13.75 4.91
N SER A 23 -17.64 -13.30 3.82
CA SER A 23 -17.82 -11.92 3.34
C SER A 23 -19.28 -11.65 3.01
N ARG A 24 -19.82 -10.52 3.45
CA ARG A 24 -21.24 -10.18 3.22
C ARG A 24 -21.56 -9.79 1.79
N VAL A 25 -20.55 -9.33 1.05
CA VAL A 25 -20.68 -8.94 -0.35
C VAL A 25 -19.51 -9.55 -1.11
N LEU A 26 -19.78 -10.12 -2.26
CA LEU A 26 -18.76 -10.65 -3.18
C LEU A 26 -18.92 -9.98 -4.55
N ASN A 27 -17.78 -9.68 -5.17
CA ASN A 27 -17.75 -9.25 -6.57
C ASN A 27 -17.79 -10.45 -7.52
N GLU A 28 -17.66 -10.20 -8.80
CA GLU A 28 -17.63 -11.22 -9.88
C GLU A 28 -16.46 -12.20 -9.75
N HIS A 29 -15.42 -11.86 -9.01
CA HIS A 29 -14.25 -12.70 -8.74
C HIS A 29 -14.38 -13.52 -7.45
N GLY A 30 -15.51 -13.39 -6.74
CA GLY A 30 -15.78 -14.14 -5.51
C GLY A 30 -15.06 -13.62 -4.27
N ILE A 31 -14.62 -12.37 -4.28
CA ILE A 31 -14.00 -11.68 -3.14
C ILE A 31 -14.76 -10.41 -2.77
N PHE A 32 -14.52 -9.89 -1.56
CA PHE A 32 -15.08 -8.59 -1.17
C PHE A 32 -14.57 -7.49 -2.12
N PRO A 33 -15.45 -6.57 -2.60
CA PRO A 33 -15.05 -5.52 -3.53
C PRO A 33 -13.90 -4.66 -2.98
N THR A 34 -12.94 -4.38 -3.85
CA THR A 34 -11.81 -3.49 -3.56
C THR A 34 -11.91 -2.22 -4.39
N VAL A 35 -11.21 -1.17 -4.02
CA VAL A 35 -11.13 0.05 -4.81
C VAL A 35 -10.71 -0.24 -6.27
N PHE A 36 -9.89 -1.26 -6.48
CA PHE A 36 -9.45 -1.66 -7.82
C PHE A 36 -10.57 -2.32 -8.64
N SER A 37 -11.36 -3.23 -8.03
CA SER A 37 -12.50 -3.84 -8.71
C SER A 37 -13.59 -2.82 -9.04
N GLU A 38 -13.84 -1.86 -8.15
CA GLU A 38 -14.80 -0.79 -8.42
C GLU A 38 -14.32 0.16 -9.52
N LEU A 39 -13.03 0.51 -9.52
CA LEU A 39 -12.47 1.31 -10.62
C LEU A 39 -12.49 0.55 -11.95
N ARG A 40 -12.22 -0.76 -11.96
CA ARG A 40 -12.28 -1.58 -13.18
C ARG A 40 -13.68 -1.56 -13.80
N LYS A 41 -14.74 -1.61 -12.98
CA LYS A 41 -16.13 -1.49 -13.47
C LYS A 41 -16.40 -0.11 -14.08
N ALA A 42 -15.90 0.95 -13.43
CA ALA A 42 -16.12 2.32 -13.89
C ALA A 42 -15.25 2.70 -15.09
N ALA A 43 -14.06 2.15 -15.20
CA ALA A 43 -13.07 2.43 -16.24
C ALA A 43 -12.38 1.11 -16.68
N PRO A 44 -13.01 0.35 -17.60
CA PRO A 44 -12.53 -1.00 -17.99
C PRO A 44 -11.09 -1.05 -18.53
N ASP A 45 -10.63 0.04 -19.15
CA ASP A 45 -9.29 0.12 -19.77
C ASP A 45 -8.24 0.79 -18.86
N ALA A 46 -8.59 1.14 -17.60
CA ALA A 46 -7.67 1.80 -16.69
C ALA A 46 -6.46 0.91 -16.37
N GLU A 47 -5.25 1.47 -16.54
CA GLU A 47 -4.02 0.81 -16.06
C GLU A 47 -3.96 0.90 -14.55
N MET A 48 -3.86 -0.25 -13.88
CA MET A 48 -3.83 -0.34 -12.42
C MET A 48 -2.81 -1.35 -11.95
N GLY A 49 -2.07 -1.02 -10.88
CA GLY A 49 -1.06 -1.93 -10.33
C GLY A 49 -0.89 -1.84 -8.82
N VAL A 50 -0.42 -2.96 -8.24
CA VAL A 50 -0.04 -3.05 -6.83
C VAL A 50 1.31 -3.74 -6.72
N LEU A 51 2.27 -3.05 -6.11
CA LEU A 51 3.59 -3.59 -5.81
C LEU A 51 3.78 -3.62 -4.29
N TYR A 52 4.39 -4.67 -3.76
CA TYR A 52 4.45 -4.88 -2.31
C TYR A 52 5.70 -5.67 -1.91
N GLU A 53 6.13 -5.48 -0.67
CA GLU A 53 7.20 -6.26 -0.05
C GLU A 53 6.63 -7.48 0.68
N TRP A 54 5.52 -7.32 1.42
CA TRP A 54 4.88 -8.42 2.12
C TRP A 54 3.85 -9.16 1.23
N ASP A 55 4.03 -10.47 1.07
CA ASP A 55 3.19 -11.33 0.22
C ASP A 55 1.69 -11.35 0.60
N GLY A 56 1.35 -11.04 1.85
CA GLY A 56 -0.03 -10.95 2.33
C GLY A 56 -0.89 -9.94 1.58
N ILE A 57 -0.30 -8.88 1.03
CA ILE A 57 -1.04 -7.83 0.31
C ILE A 57 -1.85 -8.38 -0.86
N LYS A 58 -1.32 -9.37 -1.60
CA LYS A 58 -2.03 -9.95 -2.77
C LYS A 58 -3.37 -10.60 -2.43
N TYR A 59 -3.57 -11.00 -1.18
CA TYR A 59 -4.83 -11.59 -0.73
C TYR A 59 -5.87 -10.54 -0.29
N LEU A 60 -5.44 -9.30 -0.13
CA LEU A 60 -6.26 -8.15 0.28
C LEU A 60 -6.67 -7.26 -0.91
N VAL A 61 -6.21 -7.59 -2.10
CA VAL A 61 -6.56 -6.89 -3.34
C VAL A 61 -7.20 -7.85 -4.34
N ASP A 62 -8.03 -7.32 -5.21
CA ASP A 62 -8.56 -8.08 -6.35
C ASP A 62 -7.52 -8.13 -7.46
N THR A 63 -6.68 -9.16 -7.45
CA THR A 63 -5.60 -9.30 -8.45
C THR A 63 -6.13 -9.49 -9.87
N LEU A 64 -7.37 -9.97 -10.05
CA LEU A 64 -8.00 -10.11 -11.36
C LEU A 64 -8.50 -8.76 -11.92
N ALA A 65 -8.66 -7.76 -11.07
CA ALA A 65 -8.97 -6.41 -11.50
C ALA A 65 -7.74 -5.61 -11.94
N LEU A 66 -6.52 -6.07 -11.60
CA LEU A 66 -5.26 -5.37 -11.87
C LEU A 66 -4.67 -5.71 -13.25
N ASN A 67 -3.90 -4.79 -13.81
CA ASN A 67 -3.03 -5.05 -14.96
C ASN A 67 -1.69 -5.61 -14.52
N HIS A 68 -1.23 -5.20 -13.33
CA HIS A 68 0.05 -5.63 -12.79
C HIS A 68 0.01 -5.74 -11.27
N HIS A 69 0.55 -6.85 -10.74
CA HIS A 69 0.90 -6.96 -9.33
C HIS A 69 2.17 -7.78 -9.19
N ALA A 70 3.04 -7.38 -8.29
CA ALA A 70 4.28 -8.09 -8.04
C ALA A 70 4.78 -7.88 -6.62
N GLN A 71 5.39 -8.92 -6.07
CA GLN A 71 6.18 -8.82 -4.86
C GLN A 71 7.60 -8.37 -5.21
N ALA A 72 8.09 -7.36 -4.49
CA ALA A 72 9.48 -6.94 -4.61
C ALA A 72 10.43 -7.98 -4.01
N PRO A 73 11.69 -8.06 -4.47
CA PRO A 73 12.73 -8.80 -3.78
C PRO A 73 12.88 -8.38 -2.31
N ASP A 74 13.43 -9.27 -1.49
CA ASP A 74 13.68 -9.05 -0.08
C ASP A 74 14.44 -7.73 0.16
N TYR A 75 13.81 -6.81 0.88
CA TYR A 75 14.35 -5.48 1.18
C TYR A 75 15.61 -5.50 2.05
N ASN A 76 15.90 -6.58 2.77
CA ASN A 76 17.15 -6.72 3.51
C ASN A 76 18.37 -6.88 2.58
N THR A 77 18.16 -7.45 1.40
CA THR A 77 19.20 -7.64 0.38
C THR A 77 19.08 -6.64 -0.78
N HIS A 78 17.89 -6.11 -1.01
CA HIS A 78 17.58 -5.18 -2.10
C HIS A 78 16.69 -4.03 -1.58
N PRO A 79 17.23 -3.13 -0.74
CA PRO A 79 16.43 -2.15 0.01
C PRO A 79 15.67 -1.15 -0.86
N THR A 80 16.11 -0.91 -2.10
CA THR A 80 15.45 0.03 -3.02
C THR A 80 14.52 -0.65 -4.02
N ALA A 81 14.43 -1.99 -4.01
CA ALA A 81 13.77 -2.73 -5.09
C ALA A 81 12.33 -2.31 -5.33
N LEU A 82 11.51 -2.16 -4.29
CA LEU A 82 10.12 -1.73 -4.45
C LEU A 82 10.04 -0.29 -5.01
N CYS A 83 10.89 0.61 -4.53
CA CYS A 83 10.96 1.97 -5.05
C CYS A 83 11.37 1.99 -6.54
N ASP A 84 12.37 1.18 -6.91
CA ASP A 84 12.83 1.07 -8.30
C ASP A 84 11.72 0.53 -9.21
N MET A 85 11.04 -0.54 -8.79
CA MET A 85 9.90 -1.13 -9.50
C MET A 85 8.73 -0.13 -9.63
N ALA A 86 8.43 0.64 -8.58
CA ALA A 86 7.39 1.65 -8.60
C ALA A 86 7.70 2.77 -9.61
N CYS A 87 8.92 3.30 -9.59
CA CYS A 87 9.37 4.31 -10.55
C CYS A 87 9.29 3.80 -11.98
N GLU A 88 9.79 2.58 -12.24
CA GLU A 88 9.73 1.97 -13.56
C GLU A 88 8.28 1.77 -14.05
N TYR A 89 7.40 1.24 -13.19
CA TYR A 89 5.99 1.05 -13.51
C TYR A 89 5.29 2.36 -13.85
N ILE A 90 5.51 3.42 -13.06
CA ILE A 90 4.96 4.75 -13.30
C ILE A 90 5.44 5.29 -14.65
N MET A 91 6.74 5.24 -14.92
CA MET A 91 7.33 5.75 -16.15
C MET A 91 6.83 5.03 -17.39
N GLN A 92 6.70 3.71 -17.33
CA GLN A 92 6.33 2.89 -18.49
C GLN A 92 4.81 2.86 -18.73
N LYS A 93 4.00 2.82 -17.65
CA LYS A 93 2.56 2.52 -17.72
C LYS A 93 1.66 3.72 -17.46
N LYS A 94 2.14 4.73 -16.72
CA LYS A 94 1.34 5.91 -16.32
C LYS A 94 0.00 5.51 -15.72
N PRO A 95 -0.02 4.70 -14.64
CA PRO A 95 -1.23 4.07 -14.12
C PRO A 95 -2.27 5.11 -13.66
N VAL A 96 -3.54 4.75 -13.82
CA VAL A 96 -4.68 5.53 -13.28
C VAL A 96 -4.78 5.36 -11.77
N LEU A 97 -4.49 4.15 -11.27
CA LEU A 97 -4.42 3.86 -9.83
C LEU A 97 -3.29 2.88 -9.56
N SER A 98 -2.44 3.22 -8.60
CA SER A 98 -1.41 2.28 -8.13
C SER A 98 -1.24 2.38 -6.62
N ALA A 99 -0.83 1.27 -6.01
CA ALA A 99 -0.44 1.22 -4.60
C ALA A 99 0.94 0.54 -4.47
N PHE A 100 1.78 1.11 -3.61
CA PHE A 100 3.12 0.62 -3.31
C PHE A 100 3.21 0.40 -1.79
N CYS A 101 3.28 -0.86 -1.37
CA CYS A 101 3.21 -1.25 0.03
C CYS A 101 4.59 -1.65 0.53
N PHE A 102 5.25 -0.74 1.23
CA PHE A 102 6.52 -0.97 1.91
C PHE A 102 6.27 -1.66 3.25
N ASP A 103 7.11 -2.64 3.61
CA ASP A 103 7.06 -3.36 4.88
C ASP A 103 7.74 -2.57 6.02
N ASN A 104 8.62 -1.66 5.65
CA ASN A 104 9.21 -0.69 6.57
C ASN A 104 8.33 0.57 6.68
N PRO A 105 8.33 1.23 7.85
CA PRO A 105 9.24 1.09 8.99
C PRO A 105 8.83 0.03 10.02
N ASP A 106 7.75 -0.72 9.81
CA ASP A 106 7.22 -1.68 10.77
C ASP A 106 8.24 -2.80 11.09
N HIS A 107 8.94 -3.31 10.09
CA HIS A 107 10.01 -4.31 10.30
C HIS A 107 11.08 -3.82 11.28
N VAL A 108 11.54 -2.57 11.17
CA VAL A 108 12.46 -1.96 12.11
C VAL A 108 11.79 -1.76 13.47
N GLY A 109 10.50 -1.41 13.49
CA GLY A 109 9.71 -1.31 14.71
C GLY A 109 9.70 -2.61 15.51
N HIS A 110 9.52 -3.74 14.87
CA HIS A 110 9.60 -5.07 15.50
C HIS A 110 11.01 -5.43 15.98
N GLY A 111 12.05 -5.06 15.24
CA GLY A 111 13.44 -5.33 15.57
C GLY A 111 13.97 -4.44 16.70
N ASP A 112 13.97 -3.14 16.48
CA ASP A 112 14.61 -2.13 17.31
C ASP A 112 13.63 -1.38 18.23
N GLY A 113 12.35 -1.38 17.89
CA GLY A 113 11.28 -0.66 18.57
C GLY A 113 10.81 0.57 17.78
N HIS A 114 9.51 0.83 17.89
CA HIS A 114 8.90 2.07 17.45
C HIS A 114 9.40 3.24 18.33
N ASP A 115 9.40 4.44 17.79
CA ASP A 115 9.89 5.64 18.48
C ASP A 115 11.38 5.57 18.91
N THR A 116 12.22 4.92 18.08
CA THR A 116 13.66 4.80 18.29
C THR A 116 14.46 5.54 17.21
N PRO A 117 15.75 5.87 17.45
CA PRO A 117 16.60 6.45 16.41
C PRO A 117 16.69 5.62 15.13
N ALA A 118 16.69 4.28 15.25
CA ALA A 118 16.69 3.37 14.10
C ALA A 118 15.39 3.49 13.29
N TYR A 119 14.26 3.54 13.97
CA TYR A 119 12.94 3.74 13.34
C TYR A 119 12.87 5.07 12.57
N TYR A 120 13.31 6.17 13.18
CA TYR A 120 13.34 7.47 12.52
C TYR A 120 14.34 7.55 11.37
N ALA A 121 15.46 6.85 11.46
CA ALA A 121 16.40 6.74 10.35
C ALA A 121 15.76 6.02 9.15
N LYS A 122 14.98 4.97 9.41
CA LYS A 122 14.24 4.25 8.37
C LYS A 122 13.11 5.09 7.77
N LEU A 123 12.38 5.87 8.58
CA LEU A 123 11.39 6.84 8.06
C LEU A 123 12.02 7.86 7.12
N LYS A 124 13.20 8.38 7.46
CA LYS A 124 13.93 9.30 6.59
C LYS A 124 14.36 8.66 5.26
N GLU A 125 14.73 7.38 5.30
CA GLU A 125 15.05 6.61 4.09
C GLU A 125 13.81 6.46 3.19
N LEU A 126 12.67 6.08 3.78
CA LEU A 126 11.39 5.96 3.07
C LEU A 126 10.88 7.29 2.50
N ASP A 127 11.08 8.39 3.20
CA ASP A 127 10.80 9.73 2.68
C ASP A 127 11.60 10.00 1.39
N GLY A 128 12.85 9.55 1.35
CA GLY A 128 13.67 9.57 0.13
C GLY A 128 13.06 8.73 -1.01
N TYR A 129 12.48 7.57 -0.72
CA TYR A 129 11.79 6.75 -1.73
C TYR A 129 10.51 7.41 -2.22
N VAL A 130 9.72 8.03 -1.33
CA VAL A 130 8.57 8.83 -1.72
C VAL A 130 8.99 9.98 -2.65
N GLY A 131 10.09 10.66 -2.34
CA GLY A 131 10.66 11.71 -3.19
C GLY A 131 10.97 11.20 -4.61
N ARG A 132 11.63 10.04 -4.73
CA ARG A 132 11.94 9.39 -6.03
C ARG A 132 10.68 9.02 -6.81
N ILE A 133 9.65 8.50 -6.14
CA ILE A 133 8.35 8.17 -6.76
C ILE A 133 7.67 9.44 -7.27
N VAL A 134 7.68 10.53 -6.49
CA VAL A 134 7.14 11.83 -6.92
C VAL A 134 7.89 12.37 -8.15
N ASP A 135 9.19 12.23 -8.19
CA ASP A 135 9.99 12.66 -9.34
C ASP A 135 9.70 11.80 -10.58
N ALA A 136 9.51 10.50 -10.43
CA ALA A 136 9.06 9.62 -11.53
C ALA A 136 7.67 10.03 -12.07
N ILE A 137 6.72 10.42 -11.19
CA ILE A 137 5.40 10.93 -11.59
C ILE A 137 5.54 12.24 -12.40
N LYS A 138 6.43 13.14 -11.98
CA LYS A 138 6.73 14.38 -12.71
C LYS A 138 7.36 14.10 -14.08
N GLU A 139 8.37 13.22 -14.11
CA GLU A 139 9.09 12.85 -15.33
C GLU A 139 8.16 12.13 -16.33
N ALA A 140 7.25 11.30 -15.84
CA ALA A 140 6.20 10.68 -16.65
C ALA A 140 5.18 11.70 -17.22
N GLY A 141 5.20 12.95 -16.74
CA GLY A 141 4.33 14.04 -17.21
C GLY A 141 2.88 13.91 -16.72
N ILE A 142 2.64 13.21 -15.61
CA ILE A 142 1.29 13.00 -15.07
C ILE A 142 1.03 13.71 -13.73
N TYR A 143 2.04 14.39 -13.16
CA TYR A 143 1.98 15.02 -11.84
C TYR A 143 0.80 16.00 -11.70
N GLU A 144 0.58 16.88 -12.68
CA GLU A 144 -0.48 17.90 -12.65
C GLU A 144 -1.90 17.31 -12.65
N ASN A 145 -2.02 16.02 -12.95
CA ASN A 145 -3.29 15.27 -12.94
C ASN A 145 -3.33 14.17 -11.88
N SER A 146 -2.33 14.10 -11.02
CA SER A 146 -2.20 13.08 -9.99
C SER A 146 -2.60 13.58 -8.61
N ILE A 147 -3.09 12.65 -7.79
CA ILE A 147 -3.20 12.80 -6.34
C ILE A 147 -2.29 11.73 -5.73
N ILE A 148 -1.42 12.14 -4.83
CA ILE A 148 -0.47 11.29 -4.12
C ILE A 148 -0.92 11.22 -2.67
N ILE A 149 -1.08 10.01 -2.15
CA ILE A 149 -1.44 9.74 -0.75
C ILE A 149 -0.33 8.91 -0.13
N VAL A 150 0.17 9.36 1.02
CA VAL A 150 1.07 8.57 1.86
C VAL A 150 0.34 8.30 3.18
N THR A 151 0.23 7.04 3.52
CA THR A 151 -0.45 6.58 4.74
C THR A 151 0.17 5.28 5.24
N ALA A 152 -0.26 4.79 6.39
CA ALA A 152 0.08 3.48 6.91
C ALA A 152 -1.21 2.69 7.21
N ASP A 153 -1.10 1.41 7.40
CA ASP A 153 -2.19 0.51 7.81
C ASP A 153 -2.42 0.55 9.33
N HIS A 154 -1.38 0.80 10.11
CA HIS A 154 -1.40 0.94 11.57
C HIS A 154 -0.24 1.81 12.07
N GLY A 155 -0.27 2.16 13.34
CA GLY A 155 0.87 2.66 14.11
C GLY A 155 1.55 1.55 14.88
N GLY A 156 2.33 1.89 15.92
CA GLY A 156 3.00 0.88 16.73
C GLY A 156 3.52 1.43 18.05
N ILE A 157 3.72 0.53 19.02
CA ILE A 157 4.27 0.86 20.33
C ILE A 157 5.30 -0.19 20.77
N ASN A 158 6.39 0.23 21.38
CA ASN A 158 7.49 -0.67 21.73
C ASN A 158 7.96 -1.47 20.51
N LYS A 159 7.80 -2.79 20.53
CA LYS A 159 8.19 -3.70 19.43
C LYS A 159 6.97 -4.41 18.79
N GLY A 160 5.80 -3.81 18.85
CA GLY A 160 4.58 -4.46 18.35
C GLY A 160 3.48 -3.47 17.97
N HIS A 161 2.37 -4.04 17.53
CA HIS A 161 1.14 -3.35 17.17
C HIS A 161 -0.05 -4.32 17.28
N GLY A 162 -1.26 -3.84 16.94
CA GLY A 162 -2.50 -4.64 16.96
C GLY A 162 -3.31 -4.51 18.26
N GLY A 163 -2.84 -3.68 19.19
CA GLY A 163 -3.59 -3.30 20.38
C GLY A 163 -4.62 -2.19 20.11
N LYS A 164 -5.00 -1.49 21.21
CA LYS A 164 -6.04 -0.45 21.17
C LYS A 164 -5.53 0.91 21.68
N THR A 165 -4.22 1.10 21.72
CA THR A 165 -3.64 2.40 22.09
C THR A 165 -3.73 3.36 20.91
N MET A 166 -3.62 4.66 21.19
CA MET A 166 -3.61 5.67 20.13
C MET A 166 -2.39 5.50 19.23
N GLU A 167 -1.23 5.16 19.82
CA GLU A 167 0.02 4.92 19.10
C GLU A 167 -0.07 3.75 18.10
N GLU A 168 -0.95 2.79 18.34
CA GLU A 168 -1.18 1.65 17.43
C GLU A 168 -2.29 1.92 16.40
N MET A 169 -3.25 2.79 16.73
CA MET A 169 -4.44 3.05 15.92
C MET A 169 -4.32 4.26 15.01
N GLU A 170 -3.53 5.28 15.39
CA GLU A 170 -3.32 6.46 14.56
C GLU A 170 -2.37 6.17 13.40
N THR A 171 -2.77 6.59 12.22
CA THR A 171 -1.97 6.50 11.00
C THR A 171 -1.76 7.89 10.39
N PRO A 172 -0.61 8.15 9.78
CA PRO A 172 -0.41 9.39 9.04
C PRO A 172 -1.33 9.42 7.82
N PHE A 173 -1.81 10.60 7.46
CA PHE A 173 -2.52 10.83 6.21
C PHE A 173 -1.98 12.10 5.56
N ILE A 174 -1.11 11.90 4.56
CA ILE A 174 -0.50 12.98 3.80
C ILE A 174 -1.06 12.91 2.39
N ILE A 175 -1.58 14.03 1.90
CA ILE A 175 -2.14 14.11 0.55
C ILE A 175 -1.55 15.32 -0.19
N ALA A 176 -1.17 15.12 -1.43
CA ALA A 176 -0.65 16.16 -2.30
C ALA A 176 -1.12 15.95 -3.75
N GLY A 177 -1.14 17.01 -4.54
CA GLY A 177 -1.41 16.93 -5.97
C GLY A 177 -2.56 17.79 -6.44
N LYS A 178 -3.20 17.39 -7.53
CA LYS A 178 -4.22 18.18 -8.24
C LYS A 178 -5.36 18.62 -7.33
N ASN A 179 -5.60 19.93 -7.26
CA ASN A 179 -6.66 20.57 -6.48
C ASN A 179 -6.58 20.37 -4.94
N ILE A 180 -5.46 19.86 -4.43
CA ILE A 180 -5.19 19.81 -2.99
C ILE A 180 -4.58 21.14 -2.56
N LYS A 181 -5.14 21.73 -1.48
CA LYS A 181 -4.72 23.03 -0.93
C LYS A 181 -4.19 22.86 0.49
#